data_94f9322700d3ee154a1bb9673784f300
#
_entry.id   94f9322700d3ee154a1bb9673784f300
#
_cell.length_a   1.000
_cell.length_b   1.000
_cell.length_c   1.000
_cell.angle_alpha   90.00
_cell.angle_beta   90.00
_cell.angle_gamma   90.00
#
_symmetry.space_group_name_H-M   'P 1'
#
loop_
_entity.id
_entity.type
_entity.pdbx_description
1 polymer ?
#
loop_
_entity_poly.entity_id
_entity_poly.type
_entity_poly.pdbx_seq_one_letter_code
_entity_poly.pdbx_strand_id
1 'polypeptide(L)'
;VGFDKNDYPGDAALPALRRTFAYTSYWLNNPPGSHANGWSGKRRLLKEDGFGFLILFNGRLDADLRGKDAAAVGRADGEAAVAAARREGFLPSAVVFLDQEEGGRLLPEQSAYLFAWVEAVRKSQYKPGVYCSGIVVPGQISTAQDILSHDHSIVLWVWNDACPPAPGCALPKKTLTPAASGVPDAS
;
A
#
# COMPACT_ATOMS: atom_id res chain seq x y z
N VAL A 1 -3.37 0.28 -15.49
CA VAL A 1 -4.27 0.94 -14.53
C VAL A 1 -4.74 -0.10 -13.54
N GLY A 2 -4.81 0.26 -12.26
CA GLY A 2 -5.35 -0.56 -11.19
C GLY A 2 -6.45 0.14 -10.44
N PHE A 3 -7.02 -0.53 -9.46
CA PHE A 3 -7.94 0.06 -8.51
C PHE A 3 -7.48 -0.24 -7.08
N ASP A 4 -7.79 0.67 -6.20
CA ASP A 4 -7.63 0.53 -4.77
C ASP A 4 -9.00 0.61 -4.10
N LYS A 5 -9.23 -0.27 -3.13
CA LYS A 5 -10.49 -0.33 -2.40
C LYS A 5 -10.30 -1.01 -1.04
N ASN A 6 -10.90 -0.44 0.00
CA ASN A 6 -10.86 -1.03 1.34
C ASN A 6 -11.65 -2.35 1.37
N ASP A 7 -12.89 -2.33 0.90
CA ASP A 7 -13.72 -3.53 0.89
C ASP A 7 -13.44 -4.41 -0.33
N TYR A 8 -13.29 -5.71 -0.09
CA TYR A 8 -13.20 -6.67 -1.17
C TYR A 8 -14.47 -6.66 -2.03
N PRO A 9 -14.37 -6.50 -3.38
CA PRO A 9 -15.55 -6.28 -4.23
C PRO A 9 -16.43 -7.51 -4.42
N GLY A 10 -15.99 -8.67 -3.92
CA GLY A 10 -16.66 -9.95 -4.13
C GLY A 10 -16.20 -10.67 -5.40
N ASP A 11 -16.17 -12.00 -5.32
CA ASP A 11 -15.65 -12.86 -6.41
C ASP A 11 -16.41 -12.63 -7.73
N ALA A 12 -17.73 -12.41 -7.67
CA ALA A 12 -18.57 -12.20 -8.85
C ALA A 12 -18.24 -10.90 -9.63
N ALA A 13 -17.62 -9.91 -8.98
CA ALA A 13 -17.25 -8.64 -9.63
C ALA A 13 -15.92 -8.74 -10.40
N LEU A 14 -15.06 -9.72 -10.10
CA LEU A 14 -13.71 -9.79 -10.63
C LEU A 14 -13.63 -9.83 -12.16
N PRO A 15 -14.44 -10.62 -12.89
CA PRO A 15 -14.38 -10.65 -14.35
C PRO A 15 -14.72 -9.30 -14.99
N ALA A 16 -15.63 -8.54 -14.37
CA ALA A 16 -15.97 -7.20 -14.86
C ALA A 16 -14.84 -6.20 -14.62
N LEU A 17 -14.28 -6.22 -13.40
CA LEU A 17 -13.15 -5.36 -13.03
C LEU A 17 -11.90 -5.65 -13.85
N ARG A 18 -11.63 -6.93 -14.13
CA ARG A 18 -10.45 -7.33 -14.92
C ARG A 18 -10.45 -6.80 -16.36
N ARG A 19 -11.61 -6.51 -16.93
CA ARG A 19 -11.69 -5.88 -18.25
C ARG A 19 -11.10 -4.46 -18.28
N THR A 20 -11.07 -3.79 -17.15
CA THR A 20 -10.59 -2.40 -17.03
C THR A 20 -9.26 -2.31 -16.28
N PHE A 21 -9.08 -3.12 -15.23
CA PHE A 21 -7.97 -3.00 -14.30
C PHE A 21 -7.02 -4.18 -14.40
N ALA A 22 -5.74 -3.88 -14.35
CA ALA A 22 -4.66 -4.85 -14.46
C ALA A 22 -4.17 -5.35 -13.10
N TYR A 23 -4.32 -4.52 -12.07
CA TYR A 23 -3.92 -4.82 -10.71
C TYR A 23 -4.89 -4.21 -9.72
N THR A 24 -4.84 -4.69 -8.48
CA THR A 24 -5.67 -4.25 -7.38
C THR A 24 -4.86 -4.07 -6.10
N SER A 25 -5.35 -3.26 -5.17
CA SER A 25 -4.89 -3.34 -3.78
C SER A 25 -5.14 -4.73 -3.21
N TYR A 26 -4.29 -5.12 -2.25
CA TYR A 26 -4.46 -6.34 -1.46
C TYR A 26 -4.05 -6.07 -0.02
N TRP A 27 -5.01 -6.08 0.88
CA TRP A 27 -4.80 -5.76 2.28
C TRP A 27 -4.33 -6.97 3.08
N LEU A 28 -3.20 -6.83 3.78
CA LEU A 28 -2.62 -7.87 4.63
C LEU A 28 -3.24 -7.92 6.03
N ASN A 29 -3.76 -6.79 6.48
CA ASN A 29 -4.51 -6.62 7.74
C ASN A 29 -5.85 -5.92 7.44
N ASN A 30 -6.61 -5.56 8.46
CA ASN A 30 -7.88 -4.87 8.27
C ASN A 30 -7.65 -3.50 7.59
N PRO A 31 -8.33 -3.21 6.48
CA PRO A 31 -8.25 -1.91 5.82
C PRO A 31 -8.70 -0.77 6.74
N PRO A 32 -8.36 0.49 6.43
CA PRO A 32 -8.84 1.64 7.18
C PRO A 32 -10.36 1.65 7.34
N GLY A 33 -10.82 1.87 8.57
CA GLY A 33 -12.25 1.91 8.89
C GLY A 33 -12.99 0.56 8.86
N SER A 34 -12.30 -0.55 8.59
CA SER A 34 -12.91 -1.89 8.55
C SER A 34 -12.56 -2.72 9.79
N HIS A 35 -13.55 -3.50 10.26
CA HIS A 35 -13.37 -4.47 11.36
C HIS A 35 -12.99 -5.86 10.88
N ALA A 36 -12.98 -6.10 9.56
CA ALA A 36 -12.65 -7.37 8.95
C ALA A 36 -11.86 -7.19 7.65
N ASN A 37 -11.01 -8.16 7.33
CA ASN A 37 -10.27 -8.17 6.07
C ASN A 37 -10.90 -9.15 5.08
N GLY A 38 -11.74 -8.64 4.18
CA GLY A 38 -12.36 -9.43 3.11
C GLY A 38 -11.38 -9.91 2.03
N TRP A 39 -10.16 -9.35 1.97
CA TRP A 39 -9.13 -9.73 1.02
C TRP A 39 -8.35 -10.99 1.42
N SER A 40 -8.36 -11.32 2.72
CA SER A 40 -7.62 -12.46 3.24
C SER A 40 -7.99 -13.77 2.54
N GLY A 41 -6.98 -14.51 2.06
CA GLY A 41 -7.15 -15.76 1.32
C GLY A 41 -7.59 -15.61 -0.13
N LYS A 42 -7.77 -14.39 -0.65
CA LYS A 42 -8.25 -14.15 -2.03
C LYS A 42 -7.13 -14.06 -3.07
N ARG A 43 -5.86 -14.01 -2.64
CA ARG A 43 -4.73 -13.83 -3.55
C ARG A 43 -4.71 -14.83 -4.71
N ARG A 44 -4.92 -16.14 -4.42
CA ARG A 44 -4.89 -17.17 -5.46
C ARG A 44 -5.94 -16.93 -6.53
N LEU A 45 -7.18 -16.68 -6.13
CA LEU A 45 -8.29 -16.38 -7.05
C LEU A 45 -8.00 -15.15 -7.92
N LEU A 46 -7.58 -14.05 -7.30
CA LEU A 46 -7.23 -12.82 -8.01
C LEU A 46 -6.10 -13.04 -9.02
N LYS A 47 -5.09 -13.83 -8.66
CA LYS A 47 -3.98 -14.18 -9.57
C LYS A 47 -4.47 -15.05 -10.74
N GLU A 48 -5.32 -16.03 -10.50
CA GLU A 48 -5.96 -16.87 -11.52
C GLU A 48 -6.80 -16.04 -12.50
N ASP A 49 -7.47 -14.99 -12.00
CA ASP A 49 -8.20 -14.01 -12.82
C ASP A 49 -7.25 -13.01 -13.53
N GLY A 50 -5.95 -13.08 -13.30
CA GLY A 50 -4.94 -12.28 -14.00
C GLY A 50 -4.65 -10.91 -13.40
N PHE A 51 -5.03 -10.65 -12.14
CA PHE A 51 -4.65 -9.43 -11.43
C PHE A 51 -3.22 -9.49 -10.90
N GLY A 52 -2.53 -8.35 -10.99
CA GLY A 52 -1.38 -8.04 -10.16
C GLY A 52 -1.79 -7.36 -8.87
N PHE A 53 -0.81 -7.09 -7.99
CA PHE A 53 -1.09 -6.64 -6.64
C PHE A 53 -0.28 -5.39 -6.25
N LEU A 54 -0.95 -4.47 -5.55
CA LEU A 54 -0.36 -3.49 -4.67
C LEU A 54 -0.64 -3.98 -3.23
N ILE A 55 0.39 -4.51 -2.59
CA ILE A 55 0.25 -5.20 -1.30
C ILE A 55 0.30 -4.15 -0.20
N LEU A 56 -0.78 -4.00 0.56
CA LEU A 56 -0.96 -2.96 1.56
C LEU A 56 -1.01 -3.55 2.98
N PHE A 57 -0.40 -2.83 3.89
CA PHE A 57 -0.55 -3.00 5.33
C PHE A 57 -1.04 -1.68 5.91
N ASN A 58 -2.26 -1.65 6.45
CA ASN A 58 -2.83 -0.49 7.11
C ASN A 58 -1.99 -0.09 8.32
N GLY A 59 -1.41 1.11 8.26
CA GLY A 59 -0.55 1.66 9.29
C GLY A 59 -1.31 2.20 10.50
N ARG A 60 -0.61 2.97 11.32
CA ARG A 60 -1.16 3.58 12.53
C ARG A 60 -1.31 5.09 12.34
N LEU A 61 -2.41 5.63 12.84
CA LEU A 61 -2.59 7.08 12.95
C LEU A 61 -1.73 7.63 14.09
N ASP A 62 -1.40 8.91 14.06
CA ASP A 62 -0.68 9.59 15.13
C ASP A 62 -1.33 9.37 16.51
N ALA A 63 -2.66 9.43 16.55
CA ALA A 63 -3.42 9.20 17.78
C ALA A 63 -3.19 7.81 18.39
N ASP A 64 -2.93 6.79 17.55
CA ASP A 64 -2.66 5.41 18.00
C ASP A 64 -1.24 5.24 18.56
N LEU A 65 -0.33 6.13 18.20
CA LEU A 65 1.09 6.08 18.57
C LEU A 65 1.41 6.89 19.83
N ARG A 66 0.58 7.86 20.17
CA ARG A 66 0.80 8.75 21.32
C ARG A 66 0.99 7.97 22.62
N GLY A 67 2.06 8.30 23.33
CA GLY A 67 2.39 7.68 24.62
C GLY A 67 2.91 6.24 24.54
N LYS A 68 3.20 5.76 23.32
CA LYS A 68 3.78 4.43 23.09
C LYS A 68 5.23 4.54 22.60
N ASP A 69 5.98 3.45 22.69
CA ASP A 69 7.22 3.29 21.91
C ASP A 69 6.84 3.04 20.44
N ALA A 70 6.71 4.14 19.68
CA ALA A 70 6.29 4.08 18.31
C ALA A 70 7.23 3.23 17.43
N ALA A 71 8.54 3.23 17.73
CA ALA A 71 9.49 2.40 17.01
C ALA A 71 9.31 0.90 17.33
N ALA A 72 8.97 0.54 18.57
CA ALA A 72 8.66 -0.85 18.92
C ALA A 72 7.36 -1.31 18.23
N VAL A 73 6.33 -0.45 18.18
CA VAL A 73 5.08 -0.72 17.44
C VAL A 73 5.38 -0.90 15.96
N GLY A 74 6.19 -0.03 15.36
CA GLY A 74 6.56 -0.13 13.94
C GLY A 74 7.28 -1.43 13.60
N ARG A 75 8.23 -1.87 14.44
CA ARG A 75 8.89 -3.18 14.25
C ARG A 75 7.90 -4.33 14.30
N ALA A 76 7.02 -4.35 15.31
CA ALA A 76 6.03 -5.41 15.47
C ALA A 76 5.06 -5.47 14.28
N ASP A 77 4.56 -4.32 13.83
CA ASP A 77 3.66 -4.23 12.67
C ASP A 77 4.39 -4.61 11.36
N GLY A 78 5.67 -4.26 11.20
CA GLY A 78 6.48 -4.69 10.05
C GLY A 78 6.70 -6.21 10.01
N GLU A 79 6.98 -6.82 11.17
CA GLU A 79 7.07 -8.29 11.29
C GLU A 79 5.73 -8.96 10.99
N ALA A 80 4.62 -8.37 11.45
CA ALA A 80 3.26 -8.86 11.17
C ALA A 80 2.94 -8.76 9.67
N ALA A 81 3.33 -7.65 9.00
CA ALA A 81 3.17 -7.49 7.55
C ALA A 81 3.94 -8.58 6.78
N VAL A 82 5.19 -8.84 7.14
CA VAL A 82 6.02 -9.92 6.56
C VAL A 82 5.36 -11.29 6.76
N ALA A 83 4.89 -11.59 7.96
CA ALA A 83 4.23 -12.84 8.27
C ALA A 83 2.92 -13.02 7.46
N ALA A 84 2.14 -11.94 7.32
CA ALA A 84 0.92 -11.95 6.55
C ALA A 84 1.20 -12.14 5.05
N ALA A 85 2.17 -11.43 4.48
CA ALA A 85 2.55 -11.58 3.08
C ALA A 85 3.01 -13.01 2.76
N ARG A 86 3.79 -13.63 3.65
CA ARG A 86 4.19 -15.05 3.52
C ARG A 86 2.98 -15.99 3.57
N ARG A 87 2.07 -15.78 4.52
CA ARG A 87 0.87 -16.61 4.68
C ARG A 87 -0.04 -16.53 3.45
N GLU A 88 -0.14 -15.35 2.84
CA GLU A 88 -0.89 -15.15 1.59
C GLU A 88 -0.13 -15.69 0.36
N GLY A 89 1.12 -16.07 0.49
CA GLY A 89 1.93 -16.68 -0.58
C GLY A 89 2.52 -15.66 -1.56
N PHE A 90 2.71 -14.40 -1.13
CA PHE A 90 3.45 -13.44 -1.95
C PHE A 90 4.93 -13.84 -2.06
N LEU A 91 5.48 -13.66 -3.26
CA LEU A 91 6.84 -14.11 -3.58
C LEU A 91 7.91 -13.17 -2.99
N PRO A 92 9.13 -13.67 -2.79
CA PRO A 92 10.27 -12.83 -2.44
C PRO A 92 10.45 -11.66 -3.40
N SER A 93 10.95 -10.54 -2.90
CA SER A 93 11.14 -9.29 -3.62
C SER A 93 9.87 -8.51 -3.97
N ALA A 94 8.67 -9.02 -3.66
CA ALA A 94 7.47 -8.21 -3.76
C ALA A 94 7.57 -6.98 -2.85
N VAL A 95 7.00 -5.86 -3.31
CA VAL A 95 6.93 -4.64 -2.51
C VAL A 95 5.70 -4.71 -1.62
N VAL A 96 5.92 -4.53 -0.31
CA VAL A 96 4.84 -4.39 0.68
C VAL A 96 4.79 -2.93 1.09
N PHE A 97 3.64 -2.31 0.91
CA PHE A 97 3.43 -0.89 1.20
C PHE A 97 2.81 -0.71 2.58
N LEU A 98 3.44 0.10 3.42
CA LEU A 98 2.79 0.69 4.59
C LEU A 98 1.82 1.76 4.10
N ASP A 99 0.59 1.69 4.53
CA ASP A 99 -0.42 2.73 4.28
C ASP A 99 -0.31 3.84 5.34
N GLN A 100 0.25 4.99 4.93
CA GLN A 100 0.39 6.20 5.75
C GLN A 100 -0.68 7.21 5.34
N GLU A 101 -1.81 7.17 6.03
CA GLU A 101 -3.00 7.97 5.69
C GLU A 101 -2.84 9.48 5.96
N GLU A 102 -2.17 9.83 7.06
CA GLU A 102 -2.03 11.23 7.46
C GLU A 102 -0.98 11.94 6.62
N GLY A 103 -1.37 13.07 6.03
CA GLY A 103 -0.54 13.85 5.14
C GLY A 103 0.34 14.90 5.85
N GLY A 104 1.21 15.56 5.08
CA GLY A 104 2.15 16.58 5.56
C GLY A 104 3.47 15.99 6.06
N ARG A 105 4.26 16.80 6.76
CA ARG A 105 5.48 16.32 7.41
C ARG A 105 5.15 15.31 8.49
N LEU A 106 5.89 14.22 8.55
CA LEU A 106 5.73 13.21 9.60
C LEU A 106 5.99 13.81 10.98
N LEU A 107 5.09 13.53 11.91
CA LEU A 107 5.32 13.82 13.32
C LEU A 107 6.40 12.87 13.88
N PRO A 108 7.05 13.19 15.01
CA PRO A 108 8.13 12.36 15.55
C PRO A 108 7.74 10.90 15.76
N GLU A 109 6.55 10.63 16.28
CA GLU A 109 6.02 9.29 16.51
C GLU A 109 5.74 8.56 15.20
N GLN A 110 5.16 9.25 14.21
CA GLN A 110 4.92 8.69 12.87
C GLN A 110 6.23 8.34 12.17
N SER A 111 7.24 9.22 12.26
CA SER A 111 8.57 8.98 11.70
C SER A 111 9.23 7.76 12.36
N ALA A 112 9.23 7.70 13.70
CA ALA A 112 9.78 6.57 14.44
C ALA A 112 9.09 5.25 14.09
N TYR A 113 7.76 5.25 13.96
CA TYR A 113 6.95 4.11 13.56
C TYR A 113 7.28 3.66 12.14
N LEU A 114 7.18 4.57 11.18
CA LEU A 114 7.34 4.28 9.75
C LEU A 114 8.73 3.71 9.45
N PHE A 115 9.79 4.35 9.93
CA PHE A 115 11.14 3.87 9.62
C PHE A 115 11.50 2.56 10.35
N ALA A 116 10.94 2.32 11.54
CA ALA A 116 11.08 1.03 12.21
C ALA A 116 10.33 -0.10 11.47
N TRP A 117 9.15 0.18 10.92
CA TRP A 117 8.41 -0.72 10.04
C TRP A 117 9.18 -1.04 8.76
N VAL A 118 9.69 0.00 8.08
CA VAL A 118 10.53 -0.13 6.87
C VAL A 118 11.73 -1.04 7.13
N GLU A 119 12.45 -0.83 8.24
CA GLU A 119 13.59 -1.67 8.60
C GLU A 119 13.21 -3.12 8.89
N ALA A 120 12.07 -3.37 9.52
CA ALA A 120 11.61 -4.74 9.76
C ALA A 120 11.29 -5.46 8.44
N VAL A 121 10.62 -4.80 7.50
CA VAL A 121 10.35 -5.36 6.17
C VAL A 121 11.64 -5.53 5.37
N ARG A 122 12.56 -4.57 5.39
CA ARG A 122 13.85 -4.62 4.69
C ARG A 122 14.73 -5.80 5.12
N LYS A 123 14.69 -6.18 6.40
CA LYS A 123 15.39 -7.35 6.94
C LYS A 123 14.79 -8.69 6.50
N SER A 124 13.66 -8.67 5.83
CA SER A 124 12.98 -9.85 5.31
C SER A 124 13.33 -10.12 3.85
N GLN A 125 12.56 -10.97 3.22
CA GLN A 125 12.65 -11.22 1.78
C GLN A 125 11.86 -10.22 0.91
N TYR A 126 11.10 -9.30 1.51
CA TYR A 126 10.26 -8.31 0.83
C TYR A 126 10.95 -6.95 0.75
N LYS A 127 10.46 -6.11 -0.16
CA LYS A 127 10.91 -4.73 -0.29
C LYS A 127 9.92 -3.81 0.44
N PRO A 128 10.39 -2.86 1.26
CA PRO A 128 9.50 -1.89 1.86
C PRO A 128 9.06 -0.85 0.83
N GLY A 129 7.78 -0.54 0.85
CA GLY A 129 7.18 0.60 0.18
C GLY A 129 6.32 1.39 1.15
N VAL A 130 5.92 2.60 0.78
CA VAL A 130 4.97 3.43 1.54
C VAL A 130 3.97 4.04 0.57
N TYR A 131 2.68 3.84 0.85
CA TYR A 131 1.62 4.66 0.29
C TYR A 131 1.47 5.91 1.15
N CYS A 132 1.48 7.08 0.55
CA CYS A 132 1.43 8.33 1.28
C CYS A 132 0.95 9.51 0.43
N SER A 133 0.65 10.63 1.08
CA SER A 133 0.24 11.86 0.41
C SER A 133 1.41 12.55 -0.30
N GLY A 134 1.19 12.92 -1.58
CA GLY A 134 2.04 13.85 -2.34
C GLY A 134 1.56 15.30 -2.30
N ILE A 135 0.50 15.59 -1.56
CA ILE A 135 -0.06 16.94 -1.48
C ILE A 135 0.87 17.85 -0.69
N VAL A 136 1.20 18.99 -1.29
CA VAL A 136 1.98 20.06 -0.67
C VAL A 136 1.03 21.16 -0.20
N VAL A 137 1.01 21.39 1.10
CA VAL A 137 0.31 22.54 1.69
C VAL A 137 1.29 23.73 1.68
N PRO A 138 0.84 24.97 1.37
CA PRO A 138 1.73 26.15 1.38
C PRO A 138 2.54 26.25 2.69
N GLY A 139 3.88 26.37 2.54
CA GLY A 139 4.81 26.44 3.66
C GLY A 139 5.18 25.10 4.33
N GLN A 140 4.70 23.99 3.78
CA GLN A 140 5.02 22.65 4.27
C GLN A 140 5.55 21.76 3.12
N ILE A 141 6.11 20.61 3.46
CA ILE A 141 6.46 19.57 2.50
C ILE A 141 5.40 18.46 2.53
N SER A 142 5.26 17.71 1.44
CA SER A 142 4.42 16.51 1.43
C SER A 142 5.05 15.38 2.25
N THR A 143 4.23 14.41 2.64
CA THR A 143 4.72 13.19 3.29
C THR A 143 5.73 12.46 2.40
N ALA A 144 5.46 12.37 1.09
CA ALA A 144 6.37 11.77 0.12
C ALA A 144 7.75 12.45 0.11
N GLN A 145 7.79 13.79 0.11
CA GLN A 145 9.04 14.55 0.16
C GLN A 145 9.77 14.34 1.49
N ASP A 146 9.05 14.29 2.60
CA ASP A 146 9.63 14.08 3.92
C ASP A 146 10.27 12.68 4.02
N ILE A 147 9.56 11.63 3.60
CA ILE A 147 10.09 10.26 3.57
C ILE A 147 11.36 10.18 2.71
N LEU A 148 11.33 10.71 1.48
CA LEU A 148 12.49 10.68 0.58
C LEU A 148 13.66 11.49 1.12
N SER A 149 13.43 12.56 1.90
CA SER A 149 14.53 13.29 2.52
C SER A 149 15.32 12.47 3.54
N HIS A 150 14.73 11.41 4.09
CA HIS A 150 15.36 10.50 5.04
C HIS A 150 15.89 9.22 4.37
N ASP A 151 15.16 8.67 3.39
CA ASP A 151 15.54 7.42 2.74
C ASP A 151 15.04 7.35 1.28
N HIS A 152 15.93 7.56 0.33
CA HIS A 152 15.64 7.49 -1.11
C HIS A 152 15.42 6.07 -1.64
N SER A 153 15.68 5.03 -0.85
CA SER A 153 15.54 3.63 -1.28
C SER A 153 14.14 3.07 -1.10
N ILE A 154 13.26 3.81 -0.42
CA ILE A 154 11.86 3.41 -0.19
C ILE A 154 11.06 3.58 -1.47
N VAL A 155 10.33 2.55 -1.88
CA VAL A 155 9.40 2.63 -3.00
C VAL A 155 8.16 3.41 -2.56
N LEU A 156 7.82 4.50 -3.24
CA LEU A 156 6.64 5.28 -2.91
C LEU A 156 5.50 5.02 -3.88
N TRP A 157 4.31 4.83 -3.34
CA TRP A 157 3.04 4.96 -4.04
C TRP A 157 2.35 6.23 -3.54
N VAL A 158 2.32 7.26 -4.39
CA VAL A 158 1.97 8.61 -3.97
C VAL A 158 0.57 8.97 -4.42
N TRP A 159 -0.29 9.31 -3.46
CA TRP A 159 -1.58 9.91 -3.74
C TRP A 159 -1.44 11.42 -4.06
N ASN A 160 -2.18 11.88 -5.06
CA ASN A 160 -2.25 13.29 -5.42
C ASN A 160 -3.67 13.62 -5.90
N ASP A 161 -3.96 14.92 -6.01
CA ASP A 161 -5.24 15.47 -6.46
C ASP A 161 -5.25 15.91 -7.93
N ALA A 162 -4.30 15.43 -8.73
CA ALA A 162 -4.19 15.78 -10.15
C ALA A 162 -5.43 15.35 -10.96
N CYS A 163 -6.17 14.37 -10.46
CA CYS A 163 -7.41 13.92 -11.06
C CYS A 163 -8.61 14.34 -10.20
N PRO A 164 -9.44 15.28 -10.62
CA PRO A 164 -10.60 15.71 -9.84
C PRO A 164 -11.62 14.57 -9.72
N PRO A 165 -12.40 14.52 -8.60
CA PRO A 165 -13.37 13.47 -8.38
C PRO A 165 -14.53 13.47 -9.38
N ALA A 166 -14.84 14.63 -9.97
CA ALA A 166 -15.86 14.78 -11.02
C ALA A 166 -15.45 15.89 -11.99
N PRO A 167 -15.44 15.64 -13.31
CA PRO A 167 -15.85 14.41 -14.02
C PRO A 167 -14.83 13.26 -13.97
N GLY A 168 -13.74 13.38 -13.20
CA GLY A 168 -12.65 12.43 -13.19
C GLY A 168 -11.68 12.62 -14.34
N CYS A 169 -10.71 11.71 -14.46
CA CYS A 169 -9.75 11.71 -15.54
C CYS A 169 -10.02 10.55 -16.51
N ALA A 170 -9.77 10.80 -17.79
CA ALA A 170 -9.80 9.72 -18.78
C ALA A 170 -8.66 8.72 -18.50
N LEU A 171 -8.99 7.43 -18.44
CA LEU A 171 -7.99 6.38 -18.33
C LEU A 171 -7.13 6.33 -19.60
N PRO A 172 -5.80 6.27 -19.49
CA PRO A 172 -4.94 6.14 -20.67
C PRO A 172 -5.21 4.82 -21.41
N LYS A 173 -5.56 4.88 -22.68
CA LYS A 173 -5.91 3.70 -23.49
C LYS A 173 -4.81 2.63 -23.53
N LYS A 174 -3.53 3.02 -23.37
CA LYS A 174 -2.38 2.11 -23.45
C LYS A 174 -2.09 1.30 -22.17
N THR A 175 -2.80 1.56 -21.07
CA THR A 175 -2.53 0.92 -19.79
C THR A 175 -3.54 -0.15 -19.40
N LEU A 176 -4.46 -0.49 -20.30
CA LEU A 176 -5.53 -1.45 -20.03
C LEU A 176 -5.07 -2.91 -20.06
N THR A 177 -3.90 -3.17 -20.67
CA THR A 177 -3.32 -4.53 -20.71
C THR A 177 -1.85 -4.42 -20.31
N PRO A 178 -1.51 -4.57 -19.02
CA PRO A 178 -0.11 -4.61 -18.62
C PRO A 178 0.53 -5.87 -19.19
N ALA A 179 1.78 -5.76 -19.60
CA ALA A 179 2.60 -6.96 -19.74
C ALA A 179 2.68 -7.63 -18.36
N ALA A 180 2.62 -8.95 -18.32
CA ALA A 180 2.70 -9.71 -17.07
C ALA A 180 3.94 -9.34 -16.24
N SER A 181 5.05 -9.00 -16.90
CA SER A 181 6.30 -8.53 -16.30
C SER A 181 6.22 -7.13 -15.67
N GLY A 182 5.18 -6.35 -15.95
CA GLY A 182 4.98 -5.01 -15.39
C GLY A 182 4.04 -4.97 -14.19
N VAL A 183 3.53 -6.12 -13.75
CA VAL A 183 2.58 -6.20 -12.64
C VAL A 183 3.31 -6.68 -11.40
N PRO A 184 3.25 -5.94 -10.27
CA PRO A 184 3.82 -6.40 -9.02
C PRO A 184 3.31 -7.81 -8.69
N ASP A 185 4.21 -8.69 -8.28
CA ASP A 185 3.91 -10.10 -7.99
C ASP A 185 3.24 -10.87 -9.16
N ALA A 186 3.55 -10.51 -10.39
CA ALA A 186 3.07 -11.22 -11.59
C ALA A 186 3.82 -12.54 -11.86
N SER A 187 4.82 -12.84 -11.08
CA SER A 187 5.64 -14.06 -11.17
C SER A 187 5.12 -15.18 -10.30
#